data_85e7c213b54261fee2b663cdf78c4406
#
_entry.id   85e7c213b54261fee2b663cdf78c4406
#
_cell.length_a   1.000
_cell.length_b   1.000
_cell.length_c   1.000
_cell.angle_alpha   90.00
_cell.angle_beta   90.00
_cell.angle_gamma   90.00
#
_symmetry.space_group_name_H-M   'P 1'
#
loop_
_entity.id
_entity.type
_entity.pdbx_description
1 polymer ?
#
loop_
_entity_poly.entity_id
_entity_poly.type
_entity_poly.pdbx_seq_one_letter_code
_entity_poly.pdbx_strand_id
1 'polypeptide(L)'
;PTPRGVADALDLPAPANPEDEAWVLTAAVRRLMADLRDRRGGATDPLTRSARPIAAVMKDCGWRWAPLVLHALGDDAIAPPGPVRPAGLAVWQDLAEWSDHAPPPPPGNVPIDPEHVRARLAEMLGPDAERRPSQADFASAVSQAFQPRDQVDEPAMVLAEAGTGVGKTLGYVAPASLWAERNQGTVWISTYTRNLQHQVDGELDRLYPDRTEKNQRVVVRKGRENYLCLLNLEDASRVLPTLPRHGVALGLMARWALATRDGDLVGGDFPAWLGDLMGRAGTLGLADRRGECVYSACPHYGKCFIEKSVRKARRADLVIANHALVMIQVAIGGDD
;
A
#
# COMPACT_ATOMS: atom_id res chain seq x y z
N PRO A 1 5.24 11.51 -14.88
CA PRO A 1 4.22 12.55 -15.12
C PRO A 1 4.43 13.19 -16.49
N THR A 2 3.38 13.23 -17.28
CA THR A 2 3.35 13.96 -18.55
C THR A 2 2.70 15.33 -18.32
N PRO A 3 2.95 16.36 -19.15
CA PRO A 3 2.27 17.65 -19.04
C PRO A 3 0.75 17.51 -19.00
N ARG A 4 0.18 16.59 -19.80
CA ARG A 4 -1.24 16.27 -19.79
C ARG A 4 -1.70 15.70 -18.44
N GLY A 5 -0.99 14.72 -17.89
CA GLY A 5 -1.31 14.14 -16.57
C GLY A 5 -1.16 15.14 -15.43
N VAL A 6 -0.26 16.12 -15.54
CA VAL A 6 -0.14 17.25 -14.61
C VAL A 6 -1.34 18.19 -14.73
N ALA A 7 -1.78 18.47 -15.95
CA ALA A 7 -2.98 19.28 -16.20
C ALA A 7 -4.22 18.64 -15.59
N ASP A 8 -4.44 17.35 -15.85
CA ASP A 8 -5.55 16.58 -15.29
C ASP A 8 -5.53 16.58 -13.75
N ALA A 9 -4.36 16.36 -13.15
CA ALA A 9 -4.23 16.29 -11.68
C ALA A 9 -4.45 17.63 -10.96
N LEU A 10 -4.24 18.76 -11.67
CA LEU A 10 -4.37 20.12 -11.11
C LEU A 10 -5.57 20.89 -11.68
N ASP A 11 -6.46 20.22 -12.41
CA ASP A 11 -7.63 20.82 -13.05
C ASP A 11 -7.25 22.03 -13.94
N LEU A 12 -6.21 21.82 -14.76
CA LEU A 12 -5.73 22.78 -15.76
C LEU A 12 -6.18 22.37 -17.16
N PRO A 13 -6.28 23.30 -18.12
CA PRO A 13 -6.56 22.96 -19.51
C PRO A 13 -5.58 21.95 -20.09
N ALA A 14 -6.09 20.94 -20.80
CA ALA A 14 -5.25 19.94 -21.45
C ALA A 14 -4.39 20.57 -22.54
N PRO A 15 -3.06 20.32 -22.59
CA PRO A 15 -2.18 20.88 -23.59
C PRO A 15 -2.42 20.23 -24.96
N ALA A 16 -2.46 21.05 -26.03
CA ALA A 16 -2.63 20.63 -27.42
C ALA A 16 -1.33 20.72 -28.24
N ASN A 17 -0.35 21.49 -27.77
CA ASN A 17 0.91 21.75 -28.44
C ASN A 17 2.05 22.00 -27.44
N PRO A 18 3.34 22.07 -27.84
CA PRO A 18 4.46 22.28 -26.91
C PRO A 18 4.42 23.60 -26.13
N GLU A 19 3.80 24.65 -26.65
CA GLU A 19 3.66 25.92 -25.95
C GLU A 19 2.65 25.77 -24.81
N ASP A 20 1.55 25.08 -25.04
CA ASP A 20 0.57 24.73 -24.02
C ASP A 20 1.20 23.84 -22.92
N GLU A 21 2.06 22.89 -23.29
CA GLU A 21 2.80 22.06 -22.33
C GLU A 21 3.68 22.91 -21.41
N ALA A 22 4.43 23.86 -21.97
CA ALA A 22 5.26 24.78 -21.19
C ALA A 22 4.41 25.68 -20.28
N TRP A 23 3.26 26.14 -20.78
CA TRP A 23 2.30 26.91 -20.00
C TRP A 23 1.74 26.07 -18.83
N VAL A 24 1.31 24.83 -19.09
CA VAL A 24 0.79 23.90 -18.05
C VAL A 24 1.83 23.69 -16.96
N LEU A 25 3.09 23.42 -17.31
CA LEU A 25 4.15 23.22 -16.33
C LEU A 25 4.39 24.48 -15.48
N THR A 26 4.36 25.66 -16.09
CA THR A 26 4.49 26.93 -15.39
C THR A 26 3.29 27.20 -14.47
N ALA A 27 2.09 26.97 -14.94
CA ALA A 27 0.86 27.11 -14.17
C ALA A 27 0.82 26.13 -12.99
N ALA A 28 1.26 24.88 -13.21
CA ALA A 28 1.38 23.86 -12.17
C ALA A 28 2.33 24.29 -11.05
N VAL A 29 3.52 24.79 -11.39
CA VAL A 29 4.47 25.30 -10.38
C VAL A 29 3.86 26.44 -9.58
N ARG A 30 3.22 27.41 -10.24
CA ARG A 30 2.56 28.53 -9.55
C ARG A 30 1.45 28.05 -8.63
N ARG A 31 0.61 27.11 -9.07
CA ARG A 31 -0.45 26.54 -8.26
C ARG A 31 0.09 25.80 -7.05
N LEU A 32 1.08 24.92 -7.24
CA LEU A 32 1.69 24.16 -6.14
C LEU A 32 2.38 25.08 -5.11
N MET A 33 3.02 26.16 -5.58
CA MET A 33 3.60 27.16 -4.66
C MET A 33 2.53 27.96 -3.91
N ALA A 34 1.38 28.25 -4.52
CA ALA A 34 0.26 28.88 -3.84
C ALA A 34 -0.33 27.93 -2.77
N ASP A 35 -0.55 26.66 -3.12
CA ASP A 35 -1.03 25.65 -2.19
C ASP A 35 -0.10 25.45 -0.97
N LEU A 36 1.22 25.53 -1.19
CA LEU A 36 2.19 25.49 -0.09
C LEU A 36 2.08 26.71 0.84
N ARG A 37 1.85 27.91 0.28
CA ARG A 37 1.66 29.15 1.07
C ARG A 37 0.37 29.08 1.90
N ASP A 38 -0.70 28.59 1.32
CA ASP A 38 -2.01 28.49 1.99
C ASP A 38 -1.97 27.50 3.16
N ARG A 39 -1.22 26.38 3.00
CA ARG A 39 -1.11 25.34 4.03
C ARG A 39 -0.16 25.71 5.17
N ARG A 40 0.73 26.70 5.03
CA ARG A 40 1.71 27.04 6.07
C ARG A 40 1.10 27.46 7.41
N GLY A 41 -0.16 27.89 7.45
CA GLY A 41 -0.88 28.27 8.67
C GLY A 41 -1.54 27.10 9.43
N GLY A 42 -1.59 25.89 8.84
CA GLY A 42 -2.25 24.72 9.42
C GLY A 42 -1.28 23.74 10.10
N ALA A 43 -0.49 24.20 11.05
CA ALA A 43 0.69 23.49 11.59
C ALA A 43 0.42 22.23 12.42
N THR A 44 -0.77 21.65 12.42
CA THR A 44 -1.11 20.51 13.29
C THR A 44 -0.78 19.16 12.66
N ASP A 45 -0.82 19.03 11.34
CA ASP A 45 -0.55 17.75 10.69
C ASP A 45 0.96 17.53 10.43
N PRO A 46 1.45 16.27 10.51
CA PRO A 46 2.86 15.94 10.31
C PRO A 46 3.40 16.32 8.93
N LEU A 47 2.59 16.23 7.88
CA LEU A 47 2.98 16.61 6.53
C LEU A 47 3.31 18.08 6.43
N THR A 48 2.49 18.96 7.00
CA THR A 48 2.73 20.40 7.01
C THR A 48 3.95 20.77 7.86
N ARG A 49 4.05 20.23 9.08
CA ARG A 49 5.20 20.51 9.98
C ARG A 49 6.55 20.09 9.40
N SER A 50 6.61 18.94 8.73
CA SER A 50 7.85 18.38 8.19
C SER A 50 8.31 19.04 6.89
N ALA A 51 7.44 19.77 6.19
CA ALA A 51 7.74 20.32 4.87
C ALA A 51 8.99 21.22 4.86
N ARG A 52 9.06 22.17 5.79
CA ARG A 52 10.18 23.12 5.89
C ARG A 52 11.48 22.46 6.34
N PRO A 53 11.54 21.65 7.42
CA PRO A 53 12.76 20.93 7.80
C PRO A 53 13.31 20.04 6.69
N ILE A 54 12.44 19.29 5.99
CA ILE A 54 12.84 18.44 4.87
C ILE A 54 13.41 19.29 3.72
N ALA A 55 12.72 20.36 3.32
CA ALA A 55 13.19 21.26 2.26
C ALA A 55 14.53 21.91 2.60
N ALA A 56 14.78 22.22 3.88
CA ALA A 56 16.06 22.75 4.34
C ALA A 56 17.20 21.72 4.18
N VAL A 57 16.96 20.46 4.55
CA VAL A 57 17.94 19.37 4.32
C VAL A 57 18.21 19.20 2.83
N MET A 58 17.16 19.18 2.00
CA MET A 58 17.30 19.05 0.55
C MET A 58 18.08 20.24 -0.04
N LYS A 59 17.88 21.45 0.48
CA LYS A 59 18.66 22.66 0.12
C LYS A 59 20.15 22.45 0.40
N ASP A 60 20.48 22.00 1.61
CA ASP A 60 21.87 21.76 2.01
C ASP A 60 22.53 20.63 1.21
N CYS A 61 21.70 19.76 0.60
CA CYS A 61 22.11 18.73 -0.37
C CYS A 61 22.11 19.22 -1.84
N GLY A 62 21.92 20.50 -2.11
CA GLY A 62 22.01 21.09 -3.44
C GLY A 62 20.72 21.02 -4.28
N TRP A 63 19.55 20.86 -3.67
CA TRP A 63 18.28 20.88 -4.40
C TRP A 63 17.97 22.28 -4.94
N ARG A 64 17.96 22.41 -6.27
CA ARG A 64 17.83 23.71 -6.94
C ARG A 64 16.48 24.41 -6.73
N TRP A 65 15.41 23.65 -6.45
CA TRP A 65 14.08 24.19 -6.18
C TRP A 65 13.87 24.61 -4.73
N ALA A 66 14.79 24.26 -3.84
CA ALA A 66 14.67 24.53 -2.41
C ALA A 66 14.44 26.02 -2.08
N PRO A 67 15.10 27.00 -2.73
CA PRO A 67 14.83 28.41 -2.45
C PRO A 67 13.38 28.81 -2.71
N LEU A 68 12.82 28.36 -3.85
CA LEU A 68 11.43 28.67 -4.20
C LEU A 68 10.45 28.02 -3.22
N VAL A 69 10.69 26.75 -2.86
CA VAL A 69 9.84 26.00 -1.92
C VAL A 69 9.92 26.59 -0.52
N LEU A 70 11.12 26.88 0.00
CA LEU A 70 11.32 27.49 1.32
C LEU A 70 10.66 28.87 1.41
N HIS A 71 10.78 29.68 0.37
CA HIS A 71 10.08 30.96 0.30
C HIS A 71 8.55 30.78 0.36
N ALA A 72 8.01 29.81 -0.39
CA ALA A 72 6.58 29.49 -0.30
C ALA A 72 6.17 29.02 1.10
N LEU A 73 7.06 28.33 1.83
CA LEU A 73 6.87 27.89 3.21
C LEU A 73 7.11 28.98 4.27
N GLY A 74 7.45 30.21 3.84
CA GLY A 74 7.55 31.38 4.71
C GLY A 74 8.96 31.78 5.12
N ASP A 75 10.00 31.28 4.46
CA ASP A 75 11.37 31.76 4.67
C ASP A 75 11.65 32.97 3.77
N ASP A 76 11.67 34.17 4.36
CA ASP A 76 11.94 35.40 3.63
C ASP A 76 13.43 35.57 3.27
N ALA A 77 14.33 35.05 4.11
CA ALA A 77 15.78 35.07 3.90
C ALA A 77 16.31 33.62 3.84
N ILE A 78 16.62 33.14 2.63
CA ILE A 78 17.15 31.79 2.45
C ILE A 78 18.69 31.86 2.46
N ALA A 79 19.27 31.31 3.53
CA ALA A 79 20.71 31.17 3.62
C ALA A 79 21.25 30.21 2.52
N PRO A 80 22.51 30.43 2.06
CA PRO A 80 23.15 29.48 1.16
C PRO A 80 23.22 28.09 1.77
N PRO A 81 23.44 27.02 0.95
CA PRO A 81 23.63 25.69 1.46
C PRO A 81 24.70 25.62 2.56
N GLY A 82 24.34 24.95 3.66
CA GLY A 82 25.20 24.77 4.83
C GLY A 82 25.55 23.30 5.05
N PRO A 83 26.12 22.96 6.21
CA PRO A 83 26.35 21.57 6.59
C PRO A 83 25.05 20.79 6.61
N VAL A 84 25.04 19.60 6.00
CA VAL A 84 23.86 18.73 5.95
C VAL A 84 23.50 18.27 7.36
N ARG A 85 22.29 18.59 7.82
CA ARG A 85 21.75 18.22 9.12
C ARG A 85 20.56 17.30 8.94
N PRO A 86 20.74 15.96 9.04
CA PRO A 86 19.70 14.99 8.68
C PRO A 86 18.48 14.97 9.64
N ALA A 87 18.55 15.65 10.78
CA ALA A 87 17.45 15.69 11.76
C ALA A 87 16.09 16.10 11.15
N GLY A 88 16.09 16.92 10.09
CA GLY A 88 14.87 17.30 9.38
C GLY A 88 14.19 16.14 8.64
N LEU A 89 14.85 14.98 8.47
CA LEU A 89 14.31 13.78 7.85
C LEU A 89 13.77 12.76 8.86
N ALA A 90 13.79 13.05 10.17
CA ALA A 90 13.37 12.12 11.23
C ALA A 90 11.84 11.94 11.31
N VAL A 91 11.19 11.75 10.17
CA VAL A 91 9.73 11.67 10.02
C VAL A 91 9.10 10.47 10.72
N TRP A 92 9.87 9.42 11.01
CA TRP A 92 9.40 8.27 11.78
C TRP A 92 8.96 8.64 13.20
N GLN A 93 9.38 9.78 13.72
CA GLN A 93 8.92 10.29 15.03
C GLN A 93 7.44 10.70 14.99
N ASP A 94 6.95 11.17 13.84
CA ASP A 94 5.60 11.66 13.64
C ASP A 94 4.62 10.58 13.11
N LEU A 95 5.11 9.37 12.80
CA LEU A 95 4.24 8.28 12.37
C LEU A 95 3.44 7.73 13.55
N ALA A 96 2.18 7.44 13.28
CA ALA A 96 1.30 6.79 14.25
C ALA A 96 1.79 5.35 14.52
N GLU A 97 1.79 4.97 15.79
CA GLU A 97 2.02 3.60 16.19
C GLU A 97 0.79 2.74 15.86
N TRP A 98 1.02 1.49 15.48
CA TRP A 98 -0.07 0.55 15.39
C TRP A 98 -0.56 0.18 16.80
N SER A 99 -1.88 -0.01 16.92
CA SER A 99 -2.46 -0.42 18.20
C SER A 99 -2.32 -1.93 18.39
N ASP A 100 -1.92 -2.34 19.57
CA ASP A 100 -1.99 -3.74 19.96
C ASP A 100 -3.44 -4.11 20.32
N HIS A 101 -3.86 -5.24 19.85
CA HIS A 101 -5.21 -5.74 20.11
C HIS A 101 -5.11 -7.20 20.50
N ALA A 102 -6.02 -7.66 21.36
CA ALA A 102 -6.14 -9.07 21.63
C ALA A 102 -6.27 -9.89 20.35
N PRO A 103 -5.65 -11.08 20.28
CA PRO A 103 -5.85 -11.99 19.16
C PRO A 103 -7.35 -12.17 18.88
N PRO A 104 -7.77 -12.24 17.62
CA PRO A 104 -9.16 -12.56 17.31
C PRO A 104 -9.51 -13.94 17.86
N PRO A 105 -10.76 -14.17 18.27
CA PRO A 105 -11.19 -15.50 18.67
C PRO A 105 -11.03 -16.48 17.50
N PRO A 106 -10.90 -17.78 17.76
CA PRO A 106 -10.90 -18.78 16.71
C PRO A 106 -12.13 -18.62 15.81
N PRO A 107 -12.02 -18.85 14.49
CA PRO A 107 -13.16 -18.77 13.60
C PRO A 107 -14.24 -19.78 13.97
N GLY A 108 -15.47 -19.43 13.65
CA GLY A 108 -16.60 -20.37 13.77
C GLY A 108 -16.48 -21.53 12.79
N ASN A 109 -17.42 -22.45 12.90
CA ASN A 109 -17.52 -23.65 12.03
C ASN A 109 -18.92 -23.79 11.39
N VAL A 110 -19.48 -22.67 10.98
CA VAL A 110 -20.81 -22.64 10.35
C VAL A 110 -20.66 -23.01 8.86
N PRO A 111 -21.37 -24.05 8.38
CA PRO A 111 -21.31 -24.44 6.98
C PRO A 111 -21.85 -23.35 6.07
N ILE A 112 -21.35 -23.30 4.85
CA ILE A 112 -21.89 -22.46 3.80
C ILE A 112 -22.68 -23.30 2.79
N ASP A 113 -23.90 -22.85 2.51
CA ASP A 113 -24.79 -23.53 1.58
C ASP A 113 -24.49 -23.08 0.13
N PRO A 114 -24.43 -24.01 -0.86
CA PRO A 114 -24.26 -23.68 -2.27
C PRO A 114 -25.28 -22.67 -2.82
N GLU A 115 -26.52 -22.66 -2.32
CA GLU A 115 -27.52 -21.67 -2.73
C GLU A 115 -27.13 -20.26 -2.29
N HIS A 116 -26.64 -20.09 -1.06
CA HIS A 116 -26.13 -18.81 -0.57
C HIS A 116 -24.88 -18.36 -1.34
N VAL A 117 -24.03 -19.30 -1.74
CA VAL A 117 -22.84 -18.99 -2.57
C VAL A 117 -23.25 -18.48 -3.95
N ARG A 118 -24.25 -19.11 -4.57
CA ARG A 118 -24.80 -18.65 -5.87
C ARG A 118 -25.47 -17.28 -5.74
N ALA A 119 -26.17 -17.02 -4.64
CA ALA A 119 -26.76 -15.72 -4.37
C ALA A 119 -25.68 -14.62 -4.21
N ARG A 120 -24.62 -14.90 -3.43
CA ARG A 120 -23.47 -14.00 -3.26
C ARG A 120 -22.76 -13.74 -4.60
N LEU A 121 -22.55 -14.75 -5.41
CA LEU A 121 -21.98 -14.61 -6.74
C LEU A 121 -22.84 -13.71 -7.64
N ALA A 122 -24.14 -13.88 -7.61
CA ALA A 122 -25.09 -13.06 -8.38
C ALA A 122 -25.07 -11.60 -7.91
N GLU A 123 -24.99 -11.35 -6.61
CA GLU A 123 -24.83 -10.02 -6.03
C GLU A 123 -23.55 -9.34 -6.53
N MET A 124 -22.41 -10.02 -6.50
CA MET A 124 -21.12 -9.52 -6.97
C MET A 124 -21.10 -9.26 -8.49
N LEU A 125 -21.81 -10.04 -9.26
CA LEU A 125 -21.91 -9.86 -10.71
C LEU A 125 -22.81 -8.67 -11.08
N GLY A 126 -23.83 -8.38 -10.26
CA GLY A 126 -24.83 -7.35 -10.52
C GLY A 126 -25.98 -7.81 -11.42
N PRO A 127 -27.04 -6.98 -11.51
CA PRO A 127 -28.30 -7.39 -12.17
C PRO A 127 -28.18 -7.54 -13.69
N ASP A 128 -27.28 -6.81 -14.33
CA ASP A 128 -27.13 -6.79 -15.80
C ASP A 128 -26.07 -7.79 -16.30
N ALA A 129 -25.49 -8.60 -15.41
CA ALA A 129 -24.45 -9.53 -15.81
C ALA A 129 -25.01 -10.76 -16.53
N GLU A 130 -24.29 -11.21 -17.55
CA GLU A 130 -24.57 -12.46 -18.23
C GLU A 130 -24.51 -13.65 -17.23
N ARG A 131 -25.57 -14.41 -17.14
CA ARG A 131 -25.62 -15.62 -16.33
C ARG A 131 -24.80 -16.73 -16.98
N ARG A 132 -23.77 -17.18 -16.27
CA ARG A 132 -22.87 -18.27 -16.69
C ARG A 132 -23.06 -19.47 -15.76
N PRO A 133 -23.83 -20.52 -16.15
CA PRO A 133 -24.06 -21.70 -15.31
C PRO A 133 -22.75 -22.33 -14.83
N SER A 134 -21.74 -22.44 -15.70
CA SER A 134 -20.43 -23.01 -15.37
C SER A 134 -19.68 -22.23 -14.25
N GLN A 135 -19.88 -20.92 -14.16
CA GLN A 135 -19.31 -20.12 -13.06
C GLN A 135 -20.02 -20.40 -11.73
N ALA A 136 -21.34 -20.52 -11.75
CA ALA A 136 -22.13 -20.84 -10.58
C ALA A 136 -21.85 -22.28 -10.08
N ASP A 137 -21.68 -23.23 -11.01
CA ASP A 137 -21.29 -24.60 -10.68
C ASP A 137 -19.89 -24.68 -10.11
N PHE A 138 -18.93 -23.92 -10.66
CA PHE A 138 -17.58 -23.79 -10.12
C PHE A 138 -17.60 -23.22 -8.70
N ALA A 139 -18.35 -22.14 -8.44
CA ALA A 139 -18.48 -21.56 -7.11
C ALA A 139 -19.09 -22.54 -6.10
N SER A 140 -20.11 -23.30 -6.53
CA SER A 140 -20.73 -24.35 -5.72
C SER A 140 -19.76 -25.49 -5.41
N ALA A 141 -18.94 -25.90 -6.37
CA ALA A 141 -17.91 -26.93 -6.15
C ALA A 141 -16.85 -26.46 -5.14
N VAL A 142 -16.36 -25.22 -5.29
CA VAL A 142 -15.37 -24.63 -4.37
C VAL A 142 -15.94 -24.50 -2.95
N SER A 143 -17.24 -24.30 -2.78
CA SER A 143 -17.86 -24.18 -1.45
C SER A 143 -17.68 -25.42 -0.58
N GLN A 144 -17.40 -26.58 -1.17
CA GLN A 144 -17.13 -27.82 -0.43
C GLN A 144 -15.85 -27.73 0.42
N ALA A 145 -14.88 -26.88 0.03
CA ALA A 145 -13.68 -26.64 0.84
C ALA A 145 -13.96 -25.89 2.15
N PHE A 146 -15.11 -25.27 2.26
CA PHE A 146 -15.53 -24.45 3.41
C PHE A 146 -16.57 -25.16 4.29
N GLN A 147 -16.77 -26.47 4.11
CA GLN A 147 -17.61 -27.26 4.99
C GLN A 147 -16.88 -27.55 6.32
N PRO A 148 -17.63 -27.79 7.42
CA PRO A 148 -17.05 -28.25 8.66
C PRO A 148 -16.19 -29.49 8.45
N ARG A 149 -15.08 -29.55 9.19
CA ARG A 149 -14.19 -30.72 9.17
C ARG A 149 -14.72 -31.82 10.09
N ASP A 150 -14.68 -33.04 9.64
CA ASP A 150 -15.05 -34.20 10.45
C ASP A 150 -13.97 -34.50 11.52
N GLN A 151 -12.70 -34.23 11.20
CA GLN A 151 -11.57 -34.40 12.09
C GLN A 151 -10.68 -33.15 12.08
N VAL A 152 -10.11 -32.81 13.24
CA VAL A 152 -9.33 -31.55 13.43
C VAL A 152 -8.10 -31.50 12.51
N ASP A 153 -7.46 -32.64 12.26
CA ASP A 153 -6.21 -32.70 11.50
C ASP A 153 -6.40 -33.08 10.01
N GLU A 154 -7.63 -33.25 9.57
CA GLU A 154 -7.93 -33.54 8.16
C GLU A 154 -8.46 -32.29 7.43
N PRO A 155 -7.62 -31.62 6.62
CA PRO A 155 -8.09 -30.46 5.86
C PRO A 155 -9.03 -30.90 4.74
N ALA A 156 -10.18 -30.23 4.60
CA ALA A 156 -11.02 -30.37 3.43
C ALA A 156 -10.25 -29.80 2.20
N MET A 157 -9.99 -30.66 1.21
CA MET A 157 -9.28 -30.27 -0.01
C MET A 157 -10.18 -30.45 -1.22
N VAL A 158 -10.37 -29.38 -1.98
CA VAL A 158 -11.16 -29.41 -3.23
C VAL A 158 -10.26 -29.00 -4.39
N LEU A 159 -10.16 -29.87 -5.39
CA LEU A 159 -9.51 -29.57 -6.66
C LEU A 159 -10.61 -29.23 -7.68
N ALA A 160 -10.69 -27.97 -8.08
CA ALA A 160 -11.68 -27.48 -9.02
C ALA A 160 -11.02 -26.93 -10.28
N GLU A 161 -11.33 -27.51 -11.43
CA GLU A 161 -10.84 -27.05 -12.73
C GLU A 161 -11.96 -26.32 -13.48
N ALA A 162 -11.62 -25.19 -14.10
CA ALA A 162 -12.51 -24.45 -14.99
C ALA A 162 -11.71 -23.81 -16.11
N GLY A 163 -12.28 -23.75 -17.31
CA GLY A 163 -11.67 -23.16 -18.50
C GLY A 163 -11.35 -21.66 -18.33
N THR A 164 -10.61 -21.12 -19.29
CA THR A 164 -10.35 -19.68 -19.36
C THR A 164 -11.66 -18.92 -19.64
N GLY A 165 -11.83 -17.74 -19.03
CA GLY A 165 -13.02 -16.91 -19.25
C GLY A 165 -14.27 -17.28 -18.45
N VAL A 166 -14.28 -18.38 -17.69
CA VAL A 166 -15.40 -18.77 -16.82
C VAL A 166 -15.67 -17.79 -15.69
N GLY A 167 -14.69 -16.95 -15.31
CA GLY A 167 -14.84 -16.04 -14.18
C GLY A 167 -14.45 -16.67 -12.84
N LYS A 168 -13.42 -17.51 -12.83
CA LYS A 168 -12.91 -18.23 -11.65
C LYS A 168 -12.72 -17.35 -10.42
N THR A 169 -12.22 -16.12 -10.62
CA THR A 169 -11.92 -15.20 -9.51
C THR A 169 -13.15 -14.95 -8.64
N LEU A 170 -14.24 -14.52 -9.22
CA LEU A 170 -15.49 -14.33 -8.47
C LEU A 170 -16.05 -15.66 -7.97
N GLY A 171 -15.85 -16.73 -8.73
CA GLY A 171 -16.31 -18.06 -8.37
C GLY A 171 -15.70 -18.61 -7.08
N TYR A 172 -14.43 -18.31 -6.75
CA TYR A 172 -13.84 -18.70 -5.46
C TYR A 172 -13.95 -17.59 -4.40
N VAL A 173 -14.04 -16.32 -4.79
CA VAL A 173 -14.24 -15.22 -3.85
C VAL A 173 -15.63 -15.29 -3.20
N ALA A 174 -16.66 -15.67 -3.92
CA ALA A 174 -18.02 -15.76 -3.37
C ALA A 174 -18.11 -16.70 -2.15
N PRO A 175 -17.70 -17.99 -2.23
CA PRO A 175 -17.71 -18.85 -1.04
C PRO A 175 -16.72 -18.38 0.04
N ALA A 176 -15.54 -17.88 -0.32
CA ALA A 176 -14.53 -17.39 0.62
C ALA A 176 -15.05 -16.22 1.45
N SER A 177 -15.64 -15.21 0.82
CA SER A 177 -16.21 -14.05 1.50
C SER A 177 -17.39 -14.42 2.41
N LEU A 178 -18.25 -15.30 1.95
CA LEU A 178 -19.39 -15.76 2.72
C LEU A 178 -18.98 -16.55 3.97
N TRP A 179 -17.95 -17.39 3.83
CA TRP A 179 -17.41 -18.13 4.97
C TRP A 179 -16.73 -17.19 5.98
N ALA A 180 -15.90 -16.27 5.51
CA ALA A 180 -15.22 -15.30 6.36
C ALA A 180 -16.21 -14.48 7.18
N GLU A 181 -17.26 -13.97 6.54
CA GLU A 181 -18.32 -13.19 7.19
C GLU A 181 -19.08 -14.00 8.25
N ARG A 182 -19.50 -15.23 7.93
CA ARG A 182 -20.29 -16.08 8.84
C ARG A 182 -19.48 -16.60 10.03
N ASN A 183 -18.21 -16.89 9.80
CA ASN A 183 -17.34 -17.52 10.80
C ASN A 183 -16.40 -16.56 11.50
N GLN A 184 -16.39 -15.27 11.10
CA GLN A 184 -15.44 -14.26 11.60
C GLN A 184 -13.99 -14.75 11.47
N GLY A 185 -13.69 -15.43 10.37
CA GLY A 185 -12.40 -16.02 10.09
C GLY A 185 -11.75 -15.42 8.85
N THR A 186 -10.43 -15.50 8.77
CA THR A 186 -9.65 -15.00 7.64
C THR A 186 -9.46 -16.07 6.59
N VAL A 187 -9.76 -15.76 5.32
CA VAL A 187 -9.47 -16.63 4.17
C VAL A 187 -8.29 -16.07 3.39
N TRP A 188 -7.29 -16.92 3.15
CA TRP A 188 -6.11 -16.57 2.36
C TRP A 188 -6.29 -16.98 0.89
N ILE A 189 -6.14 -16.00 0.00
CA ILE A 189 -6.16 -16.20 -1.45
C ILE A 189 -4.71 -16.13 -1.95
N SER A 190 -4.17 -17.28 -2.30
CA SER A 190 -2.79 -17.40 -2.79
C SER A 190 -2.72 -17.27 -4.30
N THR A 191 -1.87 -16.38 -4.82
CA THR A 191 -1.69 -16.14 -6.24
C THR A 191 -0.22 -16.31 -6.66
N TYR A 192 0.03 -16.63 -7.93
CA TYR A 192 1.39 -16.81 -8.43
C TYR A 192 2.10 -15.47 -8.72
N THR A 193 1.40 -14.50 -9.29
CA THR A 193 1.99 -13.24 -9.75
C THR A 193 1.37 -12.02 -9.07
N ARG A 194 2.12 -10.91 -9.07
CA ARG A 194 1.62 -9.60 -8.60
C ARG A 194 0.44 -9.09 -9.44
N ASN A 195 0.44 -9.35 -10.75
CA ASN A 195 -0.67 -8.97 -11.62
C ASN A 195 -1.96 -9.68 -11.21
N LEU A 196 -1.88 -10.96 -10.85
CA LEU A 196 -3.03 -11.70 -10.32
C LEU A 196 -3.50 -11.14 -8.96
N GLN A 197 -2.57 -10.71 -8.09
CA GLN A 197 -2.96 -10.03 -6.84
C GLN A 197 -3.78 -8.77 -7.13
N HIS A 198 -3.31 -7.92 -8.06
CA HIS A 198 -4.05 -6.71 -8.46
C HIS A 198 -5.40 -7.03 -9.11
N GLN A 199 -5.45 -8.08 -9.92
CA GLN A 199 -6.70 -8.51 -10.54
C GLN A 199 -7.71 -8.97 -9.48
N VAL A 200 -7.29 -9.81 -8.52
CA VAL A 200 -8.16 -10.26 -7.43
C VAL A 200 -8.60 -9.09 -6.57
N ASP A 201 -7.68 -8.18 -6.23
CA ASP A 201 -8.01 -6.98 -5.46
C ASP A 201 -9.02 -6.08 -6.19
N GLY A 202 -8.87 -5.89 -7.51
CA GLY A 202 -9.82 -5.14 -8.33
C GLY A 202 -11.19 -5.78 -8.43
N GLU A 203 -11.27 -7.12 -8.52
CA GLU A 203 -12.56 -7.80 -8.52
C GLU A 203 -13.30 -7.68 -7.17
N LEU A 204 -12.57 -7.48 -6.07
CA LEU A 204 -13.16 -7.24 -4.74
C LEU A 204 -13.80 -5.85 -4.60
N ASP A 205 -13.58 -4.91 -5.52
CA ASP A 205 -14.34 -3.66 -5.59
C ASP A 205 -15.82 -3.88 -5.86
N ARG A 206 -16.18 -5.01 -6.47
CA ARG A 206 -17.57 -5.42 -6.69
C ARG A 206 -18.26 -5.87 -5.41
N LEU A 207 -17.51 -6.53 -4.53
CA LEU A 207 -18.02 -7.00 -3.24
C LEU A 207 -18.04 -5.86 -2.20
N TYR A 208 -17.01 -5.01 -2.23
CA TYR A 208 -16.84 -3.89 -1.31
C TYR A 208 -16.68 -2.59 -2.10
N PRO A 209 -17.79 -1.97 -2.57
CA PRO A 209 -17.74 -0.71 -3.32
C PRO A 209 -17.23 0.47 -2.47
N ASP A 210 -17.49 0.44 -1.16
CA ASP A 210 -16.95 1.42 -0.24
C ASP A 210 -15.48 1.11 0.08
N ARG A 211 -14.59 2.05 -0.25
CA ARG A 211 -13.15 1.92 -0.04
C ARG A 211 -12.77 1.77 1.43
N THR A 212 -13.52 2.37 2.33
CA THR A 212 -13.24 2.30 3.76
C THR A 212 -13.54 0.90 4.28
N GLU A 213 -14.69 0.36 3.91
CA GLU A 213 -15.07 -1.02 4.21
C GLU A 213 -14.09 -2.02 3.58
N LYS A 214 -13.79 -1.89 2.29
CA LYS A 214 -12.81 -2.74 1.61
C LYS A 214 -11.46 -2.75 2.35
N ASN A 215 -10.96 -1.57 2.74
CA ASN A 215 -9.70 -1.45 3.45
C ASN A 215 -9.69 -2.11 4.84
N GLN A 216 -10.84 -2.32 5.47
CA GLN A 216 -10.95 -3.06 6.73
C GLN A 216 -11.00 -4.56 6.51
N ARG A 217 -11.68 -5.01 5.46
CA ARG A 217 -11.98 -6.42 5.19
C ARG A 217 -10.97 -7.12 4.30
N VAL A 218 -10.26 -6.36 3.45
CA VAL A 218 -9.31 -6.92 2.46
C VAL A 218 -7.90 -6.42 2.71
N VAL A 219 -6.92 -7.32 2.66
CA VAL A 219 -5.51 -6.99 2.78
C VAL A 219 -4.71 -7.68 1.69
N VAL A 220 -3.94 -6.90 0.94
CA VAL A 220 -2.91 -7.45 0.04
C VAL A 220 -1.60 -7.57 0.81
N ARG A 221 -1.17 -8.80 1.09
CA ARG A 221 0.10 -9.10 1.75
C ARG A 221 1.19 -9.35 0.73
N LYS A 222 2.30 -8.65 0.88
CA LYS A 222 3.50 -8.80 0.04
C LYS A 222 4.70 -9.23 0.89
N GLY A 223 5.73 -9.72 0.26
CA GLY A 223 7.01 -9.97 0.93
C GLY A 223 7.60 -8.67 1.52
N ARG A 224 8.38 -8.81 2.58
CA ARG A 224 8.97 -7.70 3.34
C ARG A 224 9.78 -6.74 2.46
N GLU A 225 10.43 -7.26 1.44
CA GLU A 225 11.22 -6.54 0.43
C GLU A 225 10.40 -5.56 -0.44
N ASN A 226 9.09 -5.54 -0.29
CA ASN A 226 8.21 -4.59 -0.99
C ASN A 226 7.84 -3.37 -0.13
N TYR A 227 8.22 -3.34 1.13
CA TYR A 227 7.84 -2.27 2.06
C TYR A 227 9.03 -1.40 2.44
N LEU A 228 8.75 -0.12 2.68
CA LEU A 228 9.72 0.81 3.27
C LEU A 228 10.11 0.32 4.67
N CYS A 229 11.43 0.16 4.88
CA CYS A 229 12.00 -0.05 6.19
C CYS A 229 12.38 1.29 6.82
N LEU A 230 11.78 1.64 7.95
CA LEU A 230 12.06 2.89 8.65
C LEU A 230 13.48 2.92 9.23
N LEU A 231 14.03 1.77 9.61
CA LEU A 231 15.42 1.66 10.05
C LEU A 231 16.38 1.98 8.90
N ASN A 232 16.14 1.44 7.70
CA ASN A 232 16.95 1.74 6.53
C ASN A 232 16.83 3.22 6.12
N LEU A 233 15.67 3.83 6.28
CA LEU A 233 15.49 5.27 6.05
C LEU A 233 16.28 6.10 7.07
N GLU A 234 16.26 5.72 8.35
CA GLU A 234 17.04 6.37 9.39
C GLU A 234 18.54 6.23 9.14
N ASP A 235 19.02 5.03 8.84
CA ASP A 235 20.44 4.78 8.56
C ASP A 235 20.93 5.54 7.33
N ALA A 236 20.13 5.54 6.24
CA ALA A 236 20.43 6.34 5.06
C ALA A 236 20.48 7.85 5.38
N SER A 237 19.62 8.32 6.28
CA SER A 237 19.62 9.70 6.74
C SER A 237 20.86 10.03 7.57
N ARG A 238 21.33 9.13 8.43
CA ARG A 238 22.53 9.32 9.27
C ARG A 238 23.80 9.48 8.42
N VAL A 239 23.92 8.74 7.33
CA VAL A 239 25.09 8.82 6.44
C VAL A 239 25.00 9.95 5.40
N LEU A 240 23.88 10.69 5.36
CA LEU A 240 23.64 11.74 4.39
C LEU A 240 24.74 12.86 4.36
N PRO A 241 25.34 13.29 5.50
CA PRO A 241 26.44 14.25 5.45
C PRO A 241 27.62 13.81 4.59
N THR A 242 27.86 12.51 4.47
CA THR A 242 28.93 11.94 3.63
C THR A 242 28.46 11.64 2.20
N LEU A 243 27.15 11.55 1.98
CA LEU A 243 26.52 11.22 0.69
C LEU A 243 25.40 12.21 0.32
N PRO A 244 25.68 13.53 0.24
CA PRO A 244 24.66 14.55 0.06
C PRO A 244 23.86 14.40 -1.26
N ARG A 245 24.41 13.70 -2.25
CA ARG A 245 23.72 13.43 -3.52
C ARG A 245 22.39 12.67 -3.35
N HIS A 246 22.18 11.95 -2.23
CA HIS A 246 20.96 11.23 -1.93
C HIS A 246 19.90 12.10 -1.22
N GLY A 247 20.24 13.33 -0.84
CA GLY A 247 19.38 14.18 0.01
C GLY A 247 18.04 14.51 -0.59
N VAL A 248 17.97 14.74 -1.90
CA VAL A 248 16.69 15.00 -2.58
C VAL A 248 15.80 13.74 -2.58
N ALA A 249 16.38 12.59 -2.91
CA ALA A 249 15.65 11.32 -2.89
C ALA A 249 15.14 11.01 -1.47
N LEU A 250 15.99 11.10 -0.45
CA LEU A 250 15.59 10.84 0.94
C LEU A 250 14.56 11.84 1.46
N GLY A 251 14.65 13.11 1.07
CA GLY A 251 13.63 14.11 1.40
C GLY A 251 12.26 13.78 0.81
N LEU A 252 12.21 13.34 -0.45
CA LEU A 252 10.98 12.90 -1.09
C LEU A 252 10.45 11.61 -0.47
N MET A 253 11.33 10.66 -0.12
CA MET A 253 10.94 9.44 0.60
C MET A 253 10.41 9.74 2.00
N ALA A 254 11.01 10.67 2.73
CA ALA A 254 10.51 11.12 4.02
C ALA A 254 9.10 11.74 3.90
N ARG A 255 8.87 12.58 2.88
CA ARG A 255 7.54 13.12 2.59
C ARG A 255 6.52 12.02 2.28
N TRP A 256 6.91 11.07 1.43
CA TRP A 256 6.04 9.94 1.09
C TRP A 256 5.77 9.04 2.30
N ALA A 257 6.77 8.78 3.15
CA ALA A 257 6.59 7.98 4.37
C ALA A 257 5.51 8.54 5.30
N LEU A 258 5.37 9.87 5.39
CA LEU A 258 4.28 10.52 6.14
C LEU A 258 2.92 10.46 5.44
N ALA A 259 2.88 10.33 4.12
CA ALA A 259 1.67 10.36 3.32
C ALA A 259 1.12 8.97 3.03
N THR A 260 2.00 7.96 2.96
CA THR A 260 1.60 6.60 2.59
C THR A 260 0.72 5.94 3.64
N ARG A 261 -0.23 5.13 3.20
CA ARG A 261 -1.11 4.36 4.07
C ARG A 261 -0.51 3.03 4.51
N ASP A 262 0.30 2.42 3.65
CA ASP A 262 0.77 1.03 3.79
C ASP A 262 2.29 0.86 3.66
N GLY A 263 3.01 1.86 3.20
CA GLY A 263 4.45 1.81 2.99
C GLY A 263 4.89 0.89 1.84
N ASP A 264 3.97 0.49 0.96
CA ASP A 264 4.25 -0.40 -0.16
C ASP A 264 4.98 0.35 -1.29
N LEU A 265 6.23 0.01 -1.52
CA LEU A 265 7.10 0.57 -2.56
C LEU A 265 6.81 0.02 -3.96
N VAL A 266 5.93 -0.99 -4.06
CA VAL A 266 5.66 -1.70 -5.32
C VAL A 266 4.18 -1.90 -5.54
N GLY A 267 3.54 -0.92 -6.19
CA GLY A 267 2.13 -0.99 -6.59
C GLY A 267 1.12 -0.54 -5.54
N GLY A 268 1.57 0.07 -4.42
CA GLY A 268 0.72 0.82 -3.50
C GLY A 268 0.53 2.27 -3.97
N ASP A 269 0.54 3.20 -3.02
CA ASP A 269 0.50 4.65 -3.31
C ASP A 269 1.89 5.25 -3.63
N PHE A 270 2.93 4.41 -3.75
CA PHE A 270 4.28 4.84 -4.10
C PHE A 270 4.33 5.30 -5.56
N PRO A 271 4.87 6.52 -5.83
CA PRO A 271 5.04 7.00 -7.19
C PRO A 271 6.19 6.26 -7.88
N ALA A 272 5.89 5.24 -8.67
CA ALA A 272 6.87 4.34 -9.30
C ALA A 272 7.97 5.07 -10.08
N TRP A 273 7.63 6.20 -10.73
CA TRP A 273 8.58 7.05 -11.45
C TRP A 273 9.67 7.66 -10.55
N LEU A 274 9.44 7.72 -9.24
CA LEU A 274 10.42 8.30 -8.30
C LEU A 274 11.70 7.46 -8.23
N GLY A 275 11.57 6.14 -8.28
CA GLY A 275 12.71 5.22 -8.35
C GLY A 275 13.56 5.41 -9.59
N ASP A 276 12.91 5.65 -10.73
CA ASP A 276 13.60 5.88 -12.01
C ASP A 276 14.28 7.26 -12.05
N LEU A 277 13.62 8.28 -11.50
CA LEU A 277 14.14 9.66 -11.50
C LEU A 277 15.28 9.88 -10.50
N MET A 278 15.16 9.32 -9.29
CA MET A 278 16.07 9.57 -8.16
C MET A 278 17.09 8.46 -7.93
N GLY A 279 16.96 7.34 -8.64
CA GLY A 279 17.77 6.16 -8.45
C GLY A 279 17.30 5.27 -7.29
N ARG A 280 17.56 3.98 -7.45
CA ARG A 280 17.05 2.95 -6.52
C ARG A 280 17.66 3.01 -5.12
N ALA A 281 18.91 3.43 -4.98
CA ALA A 281 19.62 3.46 -3.69
C ALA A 281 18.94 4.38 -2.66
N GLY A 282 18.47 5.54 -3.09
CA GLY A 282 17.76 6.49 -2.22
C GLY A 282 16.24 6.33 -2.18
N THR A 283 15.69 5.31 -2.81
CA THR A 283 14.25 5.06 -2.91
C THR A 283 13.92 3.58 -2.62
N LEU A 284 13.82 2.75 -3.65
CA LEU A 284 13.50 1.31 -3.53
C LEU A 284 14.55 0.53 -2.73
N GLY A 285 15.79 1.02 -2.64
CA GLY A 285 16.85 0.45 -1.82
C GLY A 285 16.63 0.60 -0.31
N LEU A 286 15.63 1.40 0.10
CA LEU A 286 15.20 1.56 1.49
C LEU A 286 14.21 0.48 1.95
N ALA A 287 13.87 -0.46 1.07
CA ALA A 287 13.06 -1.63 1.42
C ALA A 287 13.77 -2.50 2.46
N ASP A 288 12.98 -3.28 3.21
CA ASP A 288 13.54 -4.31 4.07
C ASP A 288 14.25 -5.38 3.22
N ARG A 289 15.41 -5.82 3.67
CA ARG A 289 16.19 -6.87 3.00
C ARG A 289 16.13 -8.15 3.81
N ARG A 290 16.15 -9.27 3.10
CA ARG A 290 16.13 -10.58 3.73
C ARG A 290 17.31 -10.73 4.71
N GLY A 291 17.00 -11.03 5.99
CA GLY A 291 17.99 -11.25 7.03
C GLY A 291 18.50 -10.01 7.76
N GLU A 292 18.06 -8.79 7.38
CA GLU A 292 18.49 -7.54 8.06
C GLU A 292 17.50 -7.08 9.14
N CYS A 293 16.26 -7.57 9.14
CA CYS A 293 15.26 -7.17 10.12
C CYS A 293 15.54 -7.71 11.51
N VAL A 294 15.51 -6.82 12.50
CA VAL A 294 15.69 -7.15 13.93
C VAL A 294 14.37 -7.30 14.68
N TYR A 295 13.25 -7.37 13.97
CA TYR A 295 11.89 -7.60 14.48
C TYR A 295 11.54 -6.70 15.68
N SER A 296 11.09 -7.27 16.79
CA SER A 296 10.69 -6.54 18.00
C SER A 296 11.80 -5.73 18.66
N ALA A 297 13.07 -6.01 18.36
CA ALA A 297 14.21 -5.20 18.80
C ALA A 297 14.40 -3.91 17.96
N CYS A 298 13.63 -3.73 16.88
CA CYS A 298 13.71 -2.53 16.05
C CYS A 298 13.14 -1.31 16.79
N PRO A 299 13.85 -0.16 16.84
CA PRO A 299 13.34 1.05 17.46
C PRO A 299 12.07 1.60 16.79
N HIS A 300 11.81 1.17 15.56
CA HIS A 300 10.61 1.55 14.79
C HIS A 300 9.54 0.47 14.77
N TYR A 301 9.65 -0.57 15.60
CA TYR A 301 8.72 -1.71 15.57
C TYR A 301 7.26 -1.25 15.69
N GLY A 302 6.93 -0.38 16.65
CA GLY A 302 5.58 0.15 16.85
C GLY A 302 5.01 0.97 15.67
N LYS A 303 5.87 1.35 14.70
CA LYS A 303 5.51 2.17 13.53
C LYS A 303 5.77 1.45 12.20
N CYS A 304 6.26 0.20 12.27
CA CYS A 304 6.68 -0.59 11.13
C CYS A 304 5.51 -0.88 10.19
N PHE A 305 5.65 -0.53 8.91
CA PHE A 305 4.64 -0.78 7.88
C PHE A 305 4.39 -2.28 7.65
N ILE A 306 5.45 -3.09 7.76
CA ILE A 306 5.36 -4.55 7.61
C ILE A 306 4.52 -5.13 8.75
N GLU A 307 4.82 -4.80 10.00
CA GLU A 307 4.07 -5.26 11.17
C GLU A 307 2.61 -4.76 11.14
N LYS A 308 2.40 -3.51 10.73
CA LYS A 308 1.05 -2.99 10.51
C LYS A 308 0.27 -3.83 9.49
N SER A 309 0.92 -4.24 8.39
CA SER A 309 0.33 -5.12 7.38
C SER A 309 0.05 -6.53 7.91
N VAL A 310 0.96 -7.11 8.73
CA VAL A 310 0.76 -8.41 9.40
C VAL A 310 -0.46 -8.36 10.30
N ARG A 311 -0.52 -7.37 11.21
CA ARG A 311 -1.62 -7.22 12.17
C ARG A 311 -2.96 -6.94 11.51
N LYS A 312 -2.96 -6.17 10.42
CA LYS A 312 -4.16 -5.93 9.63
C LYS A 312 -4.66 -7.23 8.98
N ALA A 313 -3.75 -8.08 8.46
CA ALA A 313 -4.11 -9.34 7.82
C ALA A 313 -4.76 -10.33 8.82
N ARG A 314 -4.38 -10.33 10.09
CA ARG A 314 -4.99 -11.20 11.12
C ARG A 314 -6.48 -10.91 11.38
N ARG A 315 -6.97 -9.76 10.92
CA ARG A 315 -8.34 -9.28 11.17
C ARG A 315 -9.15 -9.07 9.91
N ALA A 316 -8.52 -9.26 8.78
CA ALA A 316 -9.18 -9.14 7.48
C ALA A 316 -10.02 -10.38 7.19
N ASP A 317 -11.11 -10.21 6.48
CA ASP A 317 -11.91 -11.30 5.97
C ASP A 317 -11.14 -12.04 4.86
N LEU A 318 -10.49 -11.27 3.98
CA LEU A 318 -9.76 -11.80 2.83
C LEU A 318 -8.33 -11.28 2.79
N VAL A 319 -7.36 -12.17 2.72
CA VAL A 319 -5.94 -11.84 2.56
C VAL A 319 -5.45 -12.36 1.22
N ILE A 320 -5.02 -11.46 0.35
CA ILE A 320 -4.43 -11.79 -0.94
C ILE A 320 -2.91 -11.82 -0.79
N ALA A 321 -2.28 -12.95 -1.08
CA ALA A 321 -0.83 -13.13 -0.97
C ALA A 321 -0.24 -13.87 -2.16
N ASN A 322 1.08 -13.80 -2.35
CA ASN A 322 1.74 -14.68 -3.31
C ASN A 322 2.04 -16.05 -2.69
N HIS A 323 2.21 -17.06 -3.54
CA HIS A 323 2.50 -18.42 -3.10
C HIS A 323 3.73 -18.49 -2.19
N ALA A 324 4.80 -17.75 -2.51
CA ALA A 324 6.03 -17.75 -1.72
C ALA A 324 5.79 -17.29 -0.29
N LEU A 325 4.96 -16.25 -0.09
CA LEU A 325 4.63 -15.76 1.25
C LEU A 325 3.81 -16.77 2.04
N VAL A 326 2.80 -17.39 1.42
CA VAL A 326 1.97 -18.41 2.07
C VAL A 326 2.80 -19.64 2.47
N MET A 327 3.66 -20.12 1.57
CA MET A 327 4.52 -21.28 1.84
C MET A 327 5.57 -21.03 2.92
N ILE A 328 6.12 -19.82 2.99
CA ILE A 328 7.06 -19.45 4.07
C ILE A 328 6.35 -19.45 5.43
N GLN A 329 5.14 -18.95 5.50
CA GLN A 329 4.35 -18.95 6.74
C GLN A 329 4.14 -20.38 7.27
N VAL A 330 3.79 -21.30 6.39
CA VAL A 330 3.62 -22.72 6.75
C VAL A 330 4.95 -23.35 7.20
N ALA A 331 6.08 -22.99 6.55
CA ALA A 331 7.39 -23.56 6.86
C ALA A 331 7.99 -23.04 8.19
N ILE A 332 7.60 -21.85 8.63
CA ILE A 332 8.10 -21.25 9.90
C ILE A 332 7.24 -21.69 11.11
N GLY A 333 6.18 -22.48 10.89
CA GLY A 333 5.30 -22.96 11.95
C GLY A 333 4.34 -21.89 12.44
N GLY A 334 3.55 -21.42 11.57
CA GLY A 334 2.31 -20.63 11.61
C GLY A 334 1.74 -20.00 12.89
N ASP A 335 2.54 -19.62 13.85
CA ASP A 335 2.08 -18.98 15.09
C ASP A 335 2.09 -17.44 15.03
N ASP A 336 2.26 -16.84 13.84
CA ASP A 336 2.23 -15.38 13.63
C ASP A 336 1.05 -14.91 12.78
#